data_e98eb1d6f30f3ad19b48d6fa8cb5f8fb
#
_entry.id   e98eb1d6f30f3ad19b48d6fa8cb5f8fb
#
_cell.length_a   1.000
_cell.length_b   1.000
_cell.length_c   1.000
_cell.angle_alpha   90.00
_cell.angle_beta   90.00
_cell.angle_gamma   90.00
#
_symmetry.space_group_name_H-M   'P 1'
#
loop_
_entity.id
_entity.type
_entity.pdbx_description
1 polymer ?
#
loop_
_entity_poly.entity_id
_entity_poly.type
_entity_poly.pdbx_seq_one_letter_code
_entity_poly.pdbx_strand_id
1 'polypeptide(L)'
;TRLCRLPETHPSLEIEIVFVDDGSGDDSFDIICGVASKDSRVMGIKLSRNFGSFIACLAGLTRCSGDSAVIISADLQDPPELIGEMYEKWREGNKVVMAVREGREEGFFKVFFAQMYYKLFRLLITKEMPSKGFDFVLIDRQVVHILTSIQEKNTTLMGLILWTGFRRAEITYTRMDRKHGESRWTLSKKINYFFDSIMAFSKFPIRAVSLFGIFLSGLSFIGIVYIIFAYFMGWIKGVSGWPSLMVVNLFMFGILFLALGMMGEYVWRNLDEARKRPVFIIDSECRQTIAHGDTEKSG
;
A
#
# COMPACT_ATOMS: atom_id res chain seq x y z
N THR A 1 -18.61 3.91 -21.92
CA THR A 1 -17.32 4.20 -21.24
C THR A 1 -16.15 3.76 -22.10
N ARG A 2 -14.94 4.37 -21.92
CA ARG A 2 -13.72 3.99 -22.68
C ARG A 2 -13.38 2.50 -22.47
N LEU A 3 -13.54 1.98 -21.26
CA LEU A 3 -13.31 0.56 -20.95
C LEU A 3 -14.21 -0.39 -21.77
N CYS A 4 -15.46 -0.05 -22.00
CA CYS A 4 -16.39 -0.89 -22.75
C CYS A 4 -16.02 -1.06 -24.22
N ARG A 5 -15.11 -0.21 -24.76
CA ARG A 5 -14.62 -0.29 -26.16
C ARG A 5 -13.37 -1.15 -26.32
N LEU A 6 -12.74 -1.60 -25.24
CA LEU A 6 -11.56 -2.45 -25.32
C LEU A 6 -11.76 -3.75 -26.11
N PRO A 7 -12.91 -4.47 -26.00
CA PRO A 7 -13.16 -5.64 -26.83
C PRO A 7 -13.28 -5.33 -28.34
N GLU A 8 -13.57 -4.08 -28.73
CA GLU A 8 -13.61 -3.67 -30.15
C GLU A 8 -12.22 -3.68 -30.76
N THR A 9 -11.19 -3.30 -29.98
CA THR A 9 -9.78 -3.30 -30.41
C THR A 9 -9.07 -4.61 -30.10
N HIS A 10 -9.54 -5.37 -29.13
CA HIS A 10 -8.99 -6.65 -28.70
C HIS A 10 -10.12 -7.69 -28.54
N PRO A 11 -10.56 -8.34 -29.64
CA PRO A 11 -11.73 -9.24 -29.64
C PRO A 11 -11.61 -10.49 -28.76
N SER A 12 -10.36 -10.84 -28.35
CA SER A 12 -10.11 -11.95 -27.43
C SER A 12 -10.32 -11.59 -25.95
N LEU A 13 -10.62 -10.32 -25.62
CA LEU A 13 -10.87 -9.86 -24.27
C LEU A 13 -12.35 -9.90 -23.92
N GLU A 14 -12.70 -10.77 -23.00
CA GLU A 14 -13.95 -10.65 -22.25
C GLU A 14 -13.66 -9.82 -20.99
N ILE A 15 -14.43 -8.75 -20.76
CA ILE A 15 -14.20 -7.86 -19.63
C ILE A 15 -15.41 -7.79 -18.71
N GLU A 16 -15.11 -7.78 -17.42
CA GLU A 16 -16.01 -7.33 -16.36
C GLU A 16 -15.44 -6.04 -15.74
N ILE A 17 -16.29 -5.17 -15.26
CA ILE A 17 -15.89 -3.89 -14.67
C ILE A 17 -16.49 -3.80 -13.27
N VAL A 18 -15.64 -3.80 -12.26
CA VAL A 18 -16.03 -3.66 -10.86
C VAL A 18 -15.69 -2.27 -10.37
N PHE A 19 -16.69 -1.43 -10.17
CA PHE A 19 -16.54 -0.12 -9.54
C PHE A 19 -16.65 -0.28 -8.03
N VAL A 20 -15.70 0.31 -7.30
CA VAL A 20 -15.73 0.33 -5.83
C VAL A 20 -15.83 1.76 -5.35
N ASP A 21 -16.89 2.07 -4.65
CA ASP A 21 -17.11 3.32 -3.94
C ASP A 21 -16.64 3.17 -2.49
N ASP A 22 -15.57 3.88 -2.12
CA ASP A 22 -14.97 3.85 -0.79
C ASP A 22 -15.73 4.75 0.20
N GLY A 23 -17.05 4.55 0.29
CA GLY A 23 -17.93 5.25 1.23
C GLY A 23 -18.11 6.73 0.90
N SER A 24 -18.32 7.10 -0.36
CA SER A 24 -18.59 8.47 -0.77
C SER A 24 -19.92 8.96 -0.19
N GLY A 25 -19.96 10.23 0.18
CA GLY A 25 -21.18 10.89 0.68
C GLY A 25 -21.97 11.63 -0.39
N ASP A 26 -21.58 11.50 -1.66
CA ASP A 26 -22.24 12.10 -2.83
C ASP A 26 -22.96 11.04 -3.67
N ASP A 27 -23.53 11.44 -4.80
CA ASP A 27 -24.31 10.57 -5.70
C ASP A 27 -23.45 9.59 -6.53
N SER A 28 -22.15 9.41 -6.19
CA SER A 28 -21.22 8.59 -6.96
C SER A 28 -21.70 7.15 -7.09
N PHE A 29 -22.22 6.55 -6.02
CA PHE A 29 -22.73 5.19 -6.06
C PHE A 29 -23.99 5.03 -6.89
N ASP A 30 -24.91 6.00 -6.84
CA ASP A 30 -26.13 5.99 -7.64
C ASP A 30 -25.82 6.08 -9.14
N ILE A 31 -24.81 6.87 -9.51
CA ILE A 31 -24.30 6.94 -10.88
C ILE A 31 -23.74 5.58 -11.31
N ILE A 32 -22.96 4.91 -10.46
CA ILE A 32 -22.41 3.57 -10.73
C ILE A 32 -23.55 2.58 -10.95
N CYS A 33 -24.57 2.57 -10.10
CA CYS A 33 -25.73 1.71 -10.22
C CYS A 33 -26.54 1.99 -11.51
N GLY A 34 -26.65 3.26 -11.89
CA GLY A 34 -27.26 3.66 -13.16
C GLY A 34 -26.51 3.15 -14.40
N VAL A 35 -25.18 2.93 -14.29
CA VAL A 35 -24.38 2.29 -15.34
C VAL A 35 -24.56 0.77 -15.29
N ALA A 36 -24.48 0.18 -14.10
CA ALA A 36 -24.61 -1.26 -13.89
C ALA A 36 -25.97 -1.81 -14.35
N SER A 37 -27.05 -1.03 -14.22
CA SER A 37 -28.38 -1.43 -14.71
C SER A 37 -28.46 -1.52 -16.24
N LYS A 38 -27.56 -0.87 -16.97
CA LYS A 38 -27.57 -0.80 -18.46
C LYS A 38 -26.55 -1.72 -19.12
N ASP A 39 -25.54 -2.20 -18.37
CA ASP A 39 -24.46 -3.05 -18.89
C ASP A 39 -24.18 -4.18 -17.90
N SER A 40 -24.48 -5.40 -18.29
CA SER A 40 -24.33 -6.61 -17.47
C SER A 40 -22.87 -6.91 -17.07
N ARG A 41 -21.91 -6.32 -17.76
CA ARG A 41 -20.47 -6.43 -17.44
C ARG A 41 -20.07 -5.55 -16.26
N VAL A 42 -20.94 -4.64 -15.82
CA VAL A 42 -20.65 -3.66 -14.78
C VAL A 42 -21.26 -4.09 -13.46
N MET A 43 -20.45 -4.02 -12.41
CA MET A 43 -20.85 -4.21 -11.02
C MET A 43 -20.40 -3.02 -10.19
N GLY A 44 -21.24 -2.56 -9.27
CA GLY A 44 -20.92 -1.54 -8.28
C GLY A 44 -20.88 -2.11 -6.87
N ILE A 45 -19.89 -1.73 -6.09
CA ILE A 45 -19.74 -2.07 -4.67
C ILE A 45 -19.60 -0.77 -3.89
N LYS A 46 -20.39 -0.58 -2.84
CA LYS A 46 -20.27 0.51 -1.88
C LYS A 46 -19.74 -0.03 -0.55
N LEU A 47 -18.68 0.57 -0.05
CA LEU A 47 -18.18 0.28 1.29
C LEU A 47 -18.91 1.13 2.34
N SER A 48 -19.09 0.59 3.54
CA SER A 48 -19.87 1.24 4.62
C SER A 48 -19.24 2.55 5.12
N ARG A 49 -17.96 2.78 4.85
CA ARG A 49 -17.22 4.02 5.12
C ARG A 49 -15.96 4.07 4.28
N ASN A 50 -15.22 5.17 4.35
CA ASN A 50 -13.89 5.25 3.74
C ASN A 50 -12.90 4.35 4.50
N PHE A 51 -12.41 3.31 3.83
CA PHE A 51 -11.38 2.38 4.30
C PHE A 51 -10.01 2.65 3.65
N GLY A 52 -9.96 3.46 2.61
CA GLY A 52 -8.76 3.79 1.85
C GLY A 52 -8.63 2.99 0.56
N SER A 53 -7.89 3.56 -0.40
CA SER A 53 -7.80 3.05 -1.78
C SER A 53 -7.29 1.60 -1.87
N PHE A 54 -6.32 1.21 -1.03
CA PHE A 54 -5.85 -0.19 -0.99
C PHE A 54 -6.97 -1.16 -0.65
N ILE A 55 -7.73 -0.85 0.40
CA ILE A 55 -8.83 -1.71 0.87
C ILE A 55 -9.97 -1.73 -0.14
N ALA A 56 -10.26 -0.61 -0.78
CA ALA A 56 -11.24 -0.54 -1.86
C ALA A 56 -10.83 -1.42 -3.05
N CYS A 57 -9.55 -1.40 -3.47
CA CYS A 57 -9.05 -2.31 -4.49
C CYS A 57 -9.21 -3.78 -4.07
N LEU A 58 -8.90 -4.10 -2.81
CA LEU A 58 -9.03 -5.46 -2.30
C LEU A 58 -10.50 -5.92 -2.31
N ALA A 59 -11.44 -5.05 -1.92
CA ALA A 59 -12.87 -5.34 -2.00
C ALA A 59 -13.31 -5.67 -3.44
N GLY A 60 -12.85 -4.89 -4.43
CA GLY A 60 -13.10 -5.16 -5.85
C GLY A 60 -12.53 -6.51 -6.30
N LEU A 61 -11.29 -6.82 -5.90
CA LEU A 61 -10.64 -8.10 -6.23
C LEU A 61 -11.38 -9.32 -5.66
N THR A 62 -12.09 -9.20 -4.54
CA THR A 62 -12.89 -10.32 -4.00
C THR A 62 -14.12 -10.64 -4.84
N ARG A 63 -14.53 -9.73 -5.73
CA ARG A 63 -15.72 -9.88 -6.58
C ARG A 63 -15.40 -10.15 -8.05
N CYS A 64 -14.15 -9.97 -8.47
CA CYS A 64 -13.75 -10.25 -9.84
C CYS A 64 -13.68 -11.76 -10.10
N SER A 65 -14.07 -12.18 -11.31
CA SER A 65 -14.15 -13.58 -11.75
C SER A 65 -13.14 -13.91 -12.87
N GLY A 66 -12.59 -12.91 -13.55
CA GLY A 66 -11.69 -13.09 -14.69
C GLY A 66 -10.37 -13.79 -14.36
N ASP A 67 -9.68 -14.30 -15.39
CA ASP A 67 -8.36 -14.96 -15.28
C ASP A 67 -7.24 -14.01 -14.87
N SER A 68 -7.45 -12.72 -15.08
CA SER A 68 -6.59 -11.64 -14.60
C SER A 68 -7.45 -10.45 -14.17
N ALA A 69 -6.89 -9.58 -13.34
CA ALA A 69 -7.54 -8.36 -12.89
C ALA A 69 -6.66 -7.15 -13.15
N VAL A 70 -7.25 -6.08 -13.62
CA VAL A 70 -6.59 -4.78 -13.81
C VAL A 70 -7.08 -3.81 -12.76
N ILE A 71 -6.16 -3.21 -12.03
CA ILE A 71 -6.43 -2.15 -11.05
C ILE A 71 -6.11 -0.82 -11.70
N ILE A 72 -7.12 0.03 -11.85
CA ILE A 72 -7.02 1.33 -12.50
C ILE A 72 -7.76 2.40 -11.69
N SER A 73 -7.22 3.61 -11.67
CA SER A 73 -7.86 4.75 -11.02
C SER A 73 -9.03 5.28 -11.86
N ALA A 74 -10.13 5.66 -11.20
CA ALA A 74 -11.31 6.22 -11.85
C ALA A 74 -11.15 7.69 -12.30
N ASP A 75 -10.00 8.33 -12.03
CA ASP A 75 -9.76 9.75 -12.34
C ASP A 75 -9.35 10.04 -13.79
N LEU A 76 -9.36 9.02 -14.64
CA LEU A 76 -9.01 9.09 -16.08
C LEU A 76 -7.58 9.57 -16.37
N GLN A 77 -6.69 9.54 -15.40
CA GLN A 77 -5.28 9.88 -15.60
C GLN A 77 -4.49 8.74 -16.26
N ASP A 78 -4.90 7.50 -15.99
CA ASP A 78 -4.27 6.32 -16.55
C ASP A 78 -5.04 5.87 -17.79
N PRO A 79 -4.38 5.72 -18.96
CA PRO A 79 -5.07 5.41 -20.21
C PRO A 79 -5.53 3.94 -20.25
N PRO A 80 -6.85 3.66 -20.33
CA PRO A 80 -7.35 2.29 -20.38
C PRO A 80 -6.88 1.49 -21.59
N GLU A 81 -6.47 2.17 -22.65
CA GLU A 81 -5.96 1.56 -23.90
C GLU A 81 -4.71 0.70 -23.67
N LEU A 82 -3.93 0.99 -22.62
CA LEU A 82 -2.77 0.18 -22.23
C LEU A 82 -3.14 -1.23 -21.74
N ILE A 83 -4.40 -1.47 -21.38
CA ILE A 83 -4.85 -2.78 -20.91
C ILE A 83 -4.58 -3.84 -21.98
N GLY A 84 -4.72 -3.52 -23.25
CA GLY A 84 -4.40 -4.45 -24.34
C GLY A 84 -2.94 -4.90 -24.33
N GLU A 85 -1.99 -3.95 -24.21
CA GLU A 85 -0.56 -4.25 -24.13
C GLU A 85 -0.23 -5.03 -22.85
N MET A 86 -0.85 -4.64 -21.72
CA MET A 86 -0.69 -5.37 -20.44
C MET A 86 -1.16 -6.82 -20.56
N TYR A 87 -2.27 -7.05 -21.26
CA TYR A 87 -2.83 -8.36 -21.50
C TYR A 87 -1.88 -9.23 -22.35
N GLU A 88 -1.29 -8.69 -23.42
CA GLU A 88 -0.30 -9.44 -24.21
C GLU A 88 0.94 -9.79 -23.38
N LYS A 89 1.43 -8.89 -22.54
CA LYS A 89 2.53 -9.18 -21.60
C LYS A 89 2.16 -10.25 -20.57
N TRP A 90 0.93 -10.28 -20.10
CA TRP A 90 0.43 -11.34 -19.23
C TRP A 90 0.37 -12.69 -19.96
N ARG A 91 -0.09 -12.72 -21.20
CA ARG A 91 -0.10 -13.94 -22.04
C ARG A 91 1.31 -14.50 -22.29
N GLU A 92 2.35 -13.68 -22.29
CA GLU A 92 3.76 -14.11 -22.33
C GLU A 92 4.20 -14.83 -21.03
N GLY A 93 3.30 -15.04 -20.07
CA GLY A 93 3.55 -15.75 -18.80
C GLY A 93 3.99 -14.86 -17.64
N ASN A 94 3.87 -13.54 -17.76
CA ASN A 94 4.11 -12.63 -16.65
C ASN A 94 2.86 -12.57 -15.76
N LYS A 95 2.99 -12.87 -14.47
CA LYS A 95 1.87 -12.87 -13.52
C LYS A 95 1.51 -11.48 -12.99
N VAL A 96 2.41 -10.53 -13.15
CA VAL A 96 2.23 -9.13 -12.77
C VAL A 96 2.74 -8.25 -13.91
N VAL A 97 1.91 -7.34 -14.42
CA VAL A 97 2.32 -6.35 -15.42
C VAL A 97 2.06 -4.96 -14.87
N MET A 98 3.13 -4.22 -14.64
CA MET A 98 3.09 -2.90 -14.01
C MET A 98 3.20 -1.81 -15.06
N ALA A 99 2.27 -0.86 -15.07
CA ALA A 99 2.39 0.36 -15.85
C ALA A 99 3.16 1.42 -15.03
N VAL A 100 4.37 1.72 -15.48
CA VAL A 100 5.29 2.67 -14.85
C VAL A 100 5.27 3.99 -15.61
N ARG A 101 5.12 5.10 -14.89
CA ARG A 101 5.01 6.44 -15.49
C ARG A 101 6.33 6.90 -16.08
N GLU A 102 6.32 7.39 -17.32
CA GLU A 102 7.43 8.13 -17.91
C GLU A 102 7.32 9.61 -17.52
N GLY A 103 8.28 10.10 -16.74
CA GLY A 103 8.44 11.54 -16.44
C GLY A 103 7.24 12.21 -15.75
N ARG A 104 7.53 13.21 -14.98
CA ARG A 104 6.63 14.27 -14.52
C ARG A 104 7.34 15.58 -14.73
N GLU A 105 6.72 16.50 -15.44
CA GLU A 105 7.07 17.92 -15.35
C GLU A 105 6.56 18.45 -13.98
N GLU A 106 7.14 17.95 -12.91
CA GLU A 106 6.84 18.43 -11.55
C GLU A 106 8.04 19.21 -11.05
N GLY A 107 7.76 20.22 -10.19
CA GLY A 107 8.80 21.06 -9.61
C GLY A 107 9.89 20.23 -8.90
N PHE A 108 11.14 20.65 -9.02
CA PHE A 108 12.36 19.98 -8.56
C PHE A 108 12.25 19.34 -7.18
N PHE A 109 11.66 20.05 -6.20
CA PHE A 109 11.48 19.52 -4.84
C PHE A 109 10.56 18.30 -4.77
N LYS A 110 9.46 18.28 -5.52
CA LYS A 110 8.55 17.13 -5.54
C LYS A 110 9.21 15.90 -6.15
N VAL A 111 9.96 16.08 -7.24
CA VAL A 111 10.72 15.01 -7.89
C VAL A 111 11.80 14.46 -6.97
N PHE A 112 12.55 15.35 -6.29
CA PHE A 112 13.58 14.96 -5.33
C PHE A 112 13.02 14.12 -4.17
N PHE A 113 11.94 14.58 -3.52
CA PHE A 113 11.32 13.82 -2.42
C PHE A 113 10.72 12.49 -2.89
N ALA A 114 10.12 12.45 -4.08
CA ALA A 114 9.62 11.21 -4.65
C ALA A 114 10.75 10.21 -4.95
N GLN A 115 11.85 10.66 -5.57
CA GLN A 115 13.02 9.83 -5.83
C GLN A 115 13.66 9.31 -4.54
N MET A 116 13.77 10.18 -3.52
CA MET A 116 14.27 9.79 -2.19
C MET A 116 13.37 8.73 -1.56
N TYR A 117 12.03 8.90 -1.64
CA TYR A 117 11.06 7.91 -1.17
C TYR A 117 11.26 6.56 -1.84
N TYR A 118 11.27 6.49 -3.18
CA TYR A 118 11.44 5.22 -3.89
C TYR A 118 12.83 4.60 -3.71
N LYS A 119 13.88 5.43 -3.57
CA LYS A 119 15.24 4.95 -3.24
C LYS A 119 15.25 4.30 -1.85
N LEU A 120 14.60 4.92 -0.87
CA LEU A 120 14.52 4.41 0.49
C LEU A 120 13.64 3.15 0.55
N PHE A 121 12.53 3.13 -0.19
CA PHE A 121 11.67 1.96 -0.35
C PHE A 121 12.46 0.77 -0.91
N ARG A 122 13.24 0.98 -1.98
CA ARG A 122 14.08 -0.06 -2.57
C ARG A 122 15.16 -0.56 -1.62
N LEU A 123 15.72 0.31 -0.81
CA LEU A 123 16.78 -0.05 0.14
C LEU A 123 16.22 -0.84 1.34
N LEU A 124 15.06 -0.46 1.85
CA LEU A 124 14.52 -0.97 3.11
C LEU A 124 13.50 -2.09 2.93
N ILE A 125 12.81 -2.15 1.80
CA ILE A 125 11.69 -3.08 1.58
C ILE A 125 12.01 -4.08 0.47
N THR A 126 12.15 -3.62 -0.78
CA THR A 126 12.47 -4.52 -1.90
C THR A 126 13.20 -3.79 -3.01
N LYS A 127 14.28 -4.40 -3.51
CA LYS A 127 15.05 -3.88 -4.66
C LYS A 127 14.22 -3.85 -5.96
N GLU A 128 13.13 -4.55 -5.97
CA GLU A 128 12.28 -4.82 -7.12
C GLU A 128 11.24 -3.73 -7.41
N MET A 129 11.17 -2.71 -6.55
CA MET A 129 10.27 -1.58 -6.74
C MET A 129 10.71 -0.73 -7.92
N PRO A 130 9.85 -0.47 -8.91
CA PRO A 130 10.12 0.47 -9.99
C PRO A 130 10.52 1.85 -9.45
N SER A 131 11.40 2.54 -10.17
CA SER A 131 11.95 3.83 -9.71
C SER A 131 10.90 4.93 -9.50
N LYS A 132 9.73 4.79 -10.12
CA LYS A 132 8.63 5.76 -10.06
C LYS A 132 7.35 5.21 -9.42
N GLY A 133 7.40 3.97 -8.90
CA GLY A 133 6.22 3.25 -8.40
C GLY A 133 5.24 2.87 -9.52
N PHE A 134 4.12 2.27 -9.13
CA PHE A 134 3.03 1.94 -10.03
C PHE A 134 1.71 1.96 -9.26
N ASP A 135 0.64 2.45 -9.90
CA ASP A 135 -0.72 2.40 -9.36
C ASP A 135 -1.63 1.66 -10.34
N PHE A 136 -1.22 1.57 -11.60
CA PHE A 136 -1.89 0.87 -12.68
C PHE A 136 -1.18 -0.45 -12.92
N VAL A 137 -1.88 -1.57 -12.69
CA VAL A 137 -1.29 -2.92 -12.70
C VAL A 137 -2.30 -3.96 -13.14
N LEU A 138 -1.84 -4.91 -13.96
CA LEU A 138 -2.55 -6.15 -14.27
C LEU A 138 -1.93 -7.27 -13.44
N ILE A 139 -2.77 -8.06 -12.78
CA ILE A 139 -2.37 -9.20 -11.95
C ILE A 139 -3.12 -10.47 -12.36
N ASP A 140 -2.42 -11.57 -12.38
CA ASP A 140 -2.97 -12.90 -12.66
C ASP A 140 -3.92 -13.37 -11.56
N ARG A 141 -4.82 -14.29 -11.87
CA ARG A 141 -5.76 -14.88 -10.92
C ARG A 141 -5.08 -15.48 -9.68
N GLN A 142 -3.90 -16.07 -9.84
CA GLN A 142 -3.14 -16.61 -8.70
C GLN A 142 -2.73 -15.50 -7.73
N VAL A 143 -2.30 -14.35 -8.26
CA VAL A 143 -1.97 -13.17 -7.45
C VAL A 143 -3.21 -12.63 -6.76
N VAL A 144 -4.35 -12.54 -7.48
CA VAL A 144 -5.64 -12.11 -6.91
C VAL A 144 -6.01 -12.99 -5.71
N HIS A 145 -5.93 -14.32 -5.85
CA HIS A 145 -6.24 -15.26 -4.75
C HIS A 145 -5.35 -15.04 -3.53
N ILE A 146 -4.05 -14.82 -3.74
CA ILE A 146 -3.13 -14.55 -2.63
C ILE A 146 -3.50 -13.25 -1.94
N LEU A 147 -3.68 -12.16 -2.70
CA LEU A 147 -4.00 -10.85 -2.14
C LEU A 147 -5.33 -10.85 -1.36
N THR A 148 -6.34 -11.55 -1.89
CA THR A 148 -7.65 -11.64 -1.21
C THR A 148 -7.65 -12.56 0.00
N SER A 149 -6.66 -13.46 0.15
CA SER A 149 -6.48 -14.28 1.34
C SER A 149 -5.76 -13.55 2.48
N ILE A 150 -5.03 -12.47 2.18
CA ILE A 150 -4.30 -11.68 3.16
C ILE A 150 -5.27 -10.78 3.93
N GLN A 151 -5.22 -10.83 5.26
CA GLN A 151 -6.08 -10.04 6.15
C GLN A 151 -5.36 -8.84 6.78
N GLU A 152 -4.15 -8.55 6.33
CA GLU A 152 -3.37 -7.43 6.84
C GLU A 152 -4.00 -6.09 6.44
N LYS A 153 -4.17 -5.19 7.43
CA LYS A 153 -4.77 -3.87 7.22
C LYS A 153 -3.73 -2.77 7.03
N ASN A 154 -2.63 -2.89 7.76
CA ASN A 154 -1.56 -1.87 7.81
C ASN A 154 -0.45 -2.21 6.81
N THR A 155 -0.81 -2.33 5.54
CA THR A 155 0.09 -2.70 4.44
C THR A 155 -0.22 -1.90 3.18
N THR A 156 0.51 -2.14 2.10
CA THR A 156 0.33 -1.44 0.82
C THR A 156 0.15 -2.41 -0.33
N LEU A 157 -0.75 -2.09 -1.27
CA LEU A 157 -1.02 -2.94 -2.42
C LEU A 157 0.24 -3.22 -3.24
N MET A 158 1.02 -2.17 -3.54
CA MET A 158 2.29 -2.31 -4.27
C MET A 158 3.26 -3.24 -3.54
N GLY A 159 3.39 -3.08 -2.22
CA GLY A 159 4.25 -3.92 -1.40
C GLY A 159 3.83 -5.38 -1.43
N LEU A 160 2.53 -5.68 -1.28
CA LEU A 160 2.01 -7.04 -1.32
C LEU A 160 2.19 -7.67 -2.70
N ILE A 161 1.89 -6.95 -3.79
CA ILE A 161 2.07 -7.46 -5.17
C ILE A 161 3.55 -7.85 -5.38
N LEU A 162 4.49 -7.00 -5.01
CA LEU A 162 5.92 -7.28 -5.14
C LEU A 162 6.38 -8.42 -4.20
N TRP A 163 5.82 -8.49 -2.99
CA TRP A 163 6.10 -9.55 -2.03
C TRP A 163 5.74 -10.95 -2.54
N THR A 164 4.74 -11.07 -3.43
CA THR A 164 4.37 -12.36 -4.03
C THR A 164 5.52 -13.02 -4.83
N GLY A 165 6.48 -12.23 -5.32
CA GLY A 165 7.68 -12.72 -6.02
C GLY A 165 7.43 -13.35 -7.39
N PHE A 166 6.25 -13.20 -7.99
CA PHE A 166 5.96 -13.74 -9.32
C PHE A 166 6.71 -13.02 -10.43
N ARG A 167 6.86 -13.71 -11.57
CA ARG A 167 7.40 -13.12 -12.81
C ARG A 167 6.57 -11.92 -13.23
N ARG A 168 7.27 -10.82 -13.56
CA ARG A 168 6.65 -9.54 -13.87
C ARG A 168 7.24 -8.91 -15.12
N ALA A 169 6.45 -8.01 -15.70
CA ALA A 169 6.85 -7.11 -16.78
C ALA A 169 6.51 -5.66 -16.41
N GLU A 170 7.22 -4.72 -17.02
CA GLU A 170 6.96 -3.28 -16.90
C GLU A 170 6.61 -2.72 -18.27
N ILE A 171 5.61 -1.84 -18.31
CA ILE A 171 5.22 -1.04 -19.47
C ILE A 171 5.34 0.42 -19.07
N THR A 172 5.97 1.24 -19.88
CA THR A 172 6.11 2.67 -19.61
C THR A 172 5.01 3.46 -20.31
N TYR A 173 4.45 4.47 -19.61
CA TYR A 173 3.42 5.33 -20.18
C TYR A 173 3.51 6.76 -19.65
N THR A 174 2.98 7.70 -20.44
CA THR A 174 2.84 9.10 -20.02
C THR A 174 1.48 9.30 -19.37
N ARG A 175 1.46 9.75 -18.13
CA ARG A 175 0.21 10.01 -17.39
C ARG A 175 -0.47 11.25 -17.95
N MET A 176 -1.78 11.17 -18.14
CA MET A 176 -2.59 12.32 -18.56
C MET A 176 -2.85 13.28 -17.37
N ASP A 177 -3.09 14.54 -17.68
CA ASP A 177 -3.53 15.50 -16.68
C ASP A 177 -4.91 15.14 -16.13
N ARG A 178 -5.09 15.39 -14.82
CA ARG A 178 -6.38 15.14 -14.17
C ARG A 178 -7.45 16.07 -14.73
N LYS A 179 -8.54 15.49 -15.27
CA LYS A 179 -9.65 16.26 -15.84
C LYS A 179 -10.60 16.79 -14.78
N HIS A 180 -10.76 16.08 -13.65
CA HIS A 180 -11.69 16.42 -12.59
C HIS A 180 -11.13 16.08 -11.20
N GLY A 181 -11.48 16.88 -10.19
CA GLY A 181 -11.16 16.66 -8.77
C GLY A 181 -9.76 17.09 -8.36
N GLU A 182 -9.56 17.20 -7.03
CA GLU A 182 -8.30 17.52 -6.39
C GLU A 182 -7.62 16.29 -5.78
N SER A 183 -6.29 16.35 -5.62
CA SER A 183 -5.57 15.26 -4.98
C SER A 183 -5.89 15.17 -3.49
N ARG A 184 -6.49 14.09 -3.04
CA ARG A 184 -6.75 13.80 -1.62
C ARG A 184 -5.49 13.29 -0.88
N TRP A 185 -4.32 13.23 -1.54
CA TRP A 185 -3.05 12.81 -0.98
C TRP A 185 -2.34 13.97 -0.27
N THR A 186 -2.64 14.17 1.02
CA THR A 186 -1.95 15.14 1.88
C THR A 186 -0.56 14.64 2.28
N LEU A 187 0.31 15.56 2.74
CA LEU A 187 1.65 15.21 3.22
C LEU A 187 1.59 14.20 4.37
N SER A 188 0.65 14.37 5.30
CA SER A 188 0.44 13.44 6.41
C SER A 188 0.11 12.02 5.93
N LYS A 189 -0.79 11.88 4.94
CA LYS A 189 -1.10 10.57 4.34
C LYS A 189 0.11 9.92 3.67
N LYS A 190 0.97 10.71 3.00
CA LYS A 190 2.20 10.20 2.38
C LYS A 190 3.20 9.70 3.43
N ILE A 191 3.35 10.43 4.54
CA ILE A 191 4.23 10.05 5.65
C ILE A 191 3.70 8.77 6.30
N ASN A 192 2.42 8.69 6.63
CA ASN A 192 1.83 7.49 7.21
C ASN A 192 1.99 6.28 6.28
N TYR A 193 1.70 6.43 4.99
CA TYR A 193 1.88 5.37 4.00
C TYR A 193 3.34 4.87 3.93
N PHE A 194 4.30 5.77 4.08
CA PHE A 194 5.72 5.43 4.12
C PHE A 194 6.06 4.62 5.38
N PHE A 195 5.61 5.07 6.56
CA PHE A 195 5.82 4.33 7.81
C PHE A 195 5.14 2.97 7.78
N ASP A 196 3.91 2.87 7.30
CA ASP A 196 3.19 1.61 7.16
C ASP A 196 3.95 0.65 6.25
N SER A 197 4.47 1.13 5.11
CA SER A 197 5.28 0.33 4.19
C SER A 197 6.55 -0.22 4.86
N ILE A 198 7.28 0.62 5.61
CA ILE A 198 8.50 0.18 6.30
C ILE A 198 8.18 -0.82 7.40
N MET A 199 7.15 -0.54 8.20
CA MET A 199 6.77 -1.41 9.31
C MET A 199 6.22 -2.78 8.85
N ALA A 200 5.48 -2.80 7.73
CA ALA A 200 4.92 -4.03 7.18
C ALA A 200 5.98 -4.94 6.52
N PHE A 201 6.92 -4.35 5.78
CA PHE A 201 7.82 -5.14 4.92
C PHE A 201 9.29 -5.13 5.36
N SER A 202 9.67 -4.32 6.37
CA SER A 202 11.08 -4.19 6.78
C SER A 202 11.29 -4.48 8.26
N LYS A 203 12.31 -5.29 8.53
CA LYS A 203 12.82 -5.49 9.91
C LYS A 203 13.80 -4.39 10.35
N PHE A 204 14.07 -3.41 9.47
CA PHE A 204 15.06 -2.38 9.71
C PHE A 204 14.80 -1.56 10.98
N PRO A 205 13.57 -1.04 11.25
CA PRO A 205 13.33 -0.20 12.42
C PRO A 205 13.70 -0.90 13.74
N ILE A 206 13.22 -2.12 13.94
CA ILE A 206 13.49 -2.87 15.17
C ILE A 206 14.97 -3.26 15.30
N ARG A 207 15.62 -3.63 14.19
CA ARG A 207 17.05 -3.95 14.19
C ARG A 207 17.92 -2.73 14.47
N ALA A 208 17.56 -1.56 13.92
CA ALA A 208 18.28 -0.32 14.16
C ALA A 208 18.26 0.06 15.64
N VAL A 209 17.10 -0.05 16.31
CA VAL A 209 16.98 0.20 17.75
C VAL A 209 17.78 -0.81 18.54
N SER A 210 17.72 -2.10 18.20
CA SER A 210 18.47 -3.15 18.88
C SER A 210 19.98 -2.95 18.75
N LEU A 211 20.49 -2.66 17.55
CA LEU A 211 21.91 -2.39 17.32
C LEU A 211 22.40 -1.14 18.05
N PHE A 212 21.58 -0.09 18.05
CA PHE A 212 21.89 1.14 18.77
C PHE A 212 21.91 0.91 20.28
N GLY A 213 20.99 0.11 20.82
CA GLY A 213 20.99 -0.31 22.22
C GLY A 213 22.24 -1.11 22.60
N ILE A 214 22.66 -2.06 21.77
CA ILE A 214 23.89 -2.84 21.96
C ILE A 214 25.13 -1.90 21.95
N PHE A 215 25.19 -0.99 21.00
CA PHE A 215 26.28 -0.01 20.91
C PHE A 215 26.38 0.86 22.17
N LEU A 216 25.25 1.42 22.61
CA LEU A 216 25.21 2.24 23.84
C LEU A 216 25.56 1.44 25.09
N SER A 217 25.07 0.19 25.18
CA SER A 217 25.41 -0.71 26.29
C SER A 217 26.90 -0.99 26.34
N GLY A 218 27.52 -1.25 25.19
CA GLY A 218 28.97 -1.43 25.10
C GLY A 218 29.76 -0.18 25.52
N LEU A 219 29.34 1.00 25.05
CA LEU A 219 29.95 2.28 25.43
C LEU A 219 29.81 2.55 26.93
N SER A 220 28.63 2.28 27.49
CA SER A 220 28.37 2.43 28.92
C SER A 220 29.23 1.48 29.76
N PHE A 221 29.42 0.24 29.31
CA PHE A 221 30.29 -0.73 30.00
C PHE A 221 31.72 -0.25 30.01
N ILE A 222 32.25 0.22 28.89
CA ILE A 222 33.62 0.82 28.82
C ILE A 222 33.72 2.01 29.78
N GLY A 223 32.70 2.89 29.80
CA GLY A 223 32.65 4.03 30.71
C GLY A 223 32.67 3.62 32.18
N ILE A 224 31.93 2.59 32.57
CA ILE A 224 31.92 2.05 33.94
C ILE A 224 33.32 1.54 34.31
N VAL A 225 33.94 0.74 33.45
CA VAL A 225 35.32 0.22 33.70
C VAL A 225 36.31 1.38 33.85
N TYR A 226 36.23 2.40 33.00
CA TYR A 226 37.06 3.59 33.10
C TYR A 226 36.84 4.34 34.42
N ILE A 227 35.62 4.56 34.86
CA ILE A 227 35.30 5.26 36.11
C ILE A 227 35.85 4.49 37.32
N ILE A 228 35.67 3.15 37.34
CA ILE A 228 36.17 2.29 38.39
C ILE A 228 37.71 2.40 38.46
N PHE A 229 38.38 2.28 37.31
CA PHE A 229 39.84 2.38 37.23
C PHE A 229 40.34 3.76 37.68
N ALA A 230 39.72 4.85 37.21
CA ALA A 230 40.07 6.22 37.55
C ALA A 230 39.87 6.51 39.06
N TYR A 231 38.87 5.89 39.68
CA TYR A 231 38.62 5.96 41.13
C TYR A 231 39.78 5.30 41.93
N PHE A 232 40.17 4.08 41.54
CA PHE A 232 41.30 3.40 42.22
C PHE A 232 42.65 4.10 42.02
N MET A 233 42.84 4.78 40.87
CA MET A 233 44.04 5.58 40.61
C MET A 233 44.04 6.96 41.29
N GLY A 234 42.96 7.33 41.99
CA GLY A 234 42.83 8.62 42.66
C GLY A 234 42.71 9.82 41.71
N TRP A 235 42.37 9.58 40.43
CA TRP A 235 42.20 10.67 39.43
C TRP A 235 40.90 11.46 39.62
N ILE A 236 39.90 10.86 40.23
CA ILE A 236 38.60 11.50 40.49
C ILE A 236 38.64 12.06 41.92
N LYS A 237 38.88 13.37 42.02
CA LYS A 237 38.83 14.11 43.27
C LYS A 237 37.61 15.05 43.27
N GLY A 238 36.55 14.65 43.95
CA GLY A 238 35.35 15.48 44.20
C GLY A 238 34.15 15.22 43.29
N VAL A 239 32.97 15.44 43.84
CA VAL A 239 31.67 15.13 43.22
C VAL A 239 31.08 16.37 42.54
N SER A 240 31.66 16.85 41.46
CA SER A 240 31.11 17.97 40.68
C SER A 240 30.34 17.53 39.40
N GLY A 241 29.97 16.24 39.31
CA GLY A 241 29.42 15.65 38.09
C GLY A 241 27.90 15.62 37.99
N TRP A 242 27.13 16.23 38.91
CA TRP A 242 25.67 16.12 38.93
C TRP A 242 24.95 16.62 37.64
N PRO A 243 25.30 17.77 37.04
CA PRO A 243 24.68 18.23 35.79
C PRO A 243 24.97 17.29 34.62
N SER A 244 26.22 16.80 34.50
CA SER A 244 26.58 15.84 33.44
C SER A 244 25.83 14.53 33.57
N LEU A 245 25.65 14.04 34.79
CA LEU A 245 24.90 12.82 35.07
C LEU A 245 23.41 12.96 34.71
N MET A 246 22.81 14.14 34.99
CA MET A 246 21.44 14.44 34.60
C MET A 246 21.28 14.49 33.10
N VAL A 247 22.19 15.13 32.35
CA VAL A 247 22.14 15.19 30.89
C VAL A 247 22.21 13.79 30.29
N VAL A 248 23.14 12.95 30.76
CA VAL A 248 23.27 11.56 30.29
C VAL A 248 22.00 10.76 30.61
N ASN A 249 21.46 10.87 31.82
CA ASN A 249 20.22 10.17 32.17
C ASN A 249 19.02 10.61 31.30
N LEU A 250 18.82 11.91 31.10
CA LEU A 250 17.74 12.42 30.25
C LEU A 250 17.89 11.93 28.82
N PHE A 251 19.10 11.89 28.28
CA PHE A 251 19.38 11.35 26.95
C PHE A 251 19.06 9.85 26.87
N MET A 252 19.51 9.06 27.85
CA MET A 252 19.23 7.62 27.93
C MET A 252 17.75 7.32 28.07
N PHE A 253 17.02 8.07 28.90
CA PHE A 253 15.56 7.95 29.01
C PHE A 253 14.87 8.32 27.69
N GLY A 254 15.32 9.36 27.00
CA GLY A 254 14.80 9.72 25.68
C GLY A 254 14.89 8.57 24.68
N ILE A 255 16.05 7.91 24.61
CA ILE A 255 16.26 6.72 23.76
C ILE A 255 15.38 5.54 24.21
N LEU A 256 15.28 5.32 25.52
CA LEU A 256 14.43 4.24 26.06
C LEU A 256 12.97 4.46 25.70
N PHE A 257 12.43 5.67 25.84
CA PHE A 257 11.05 5.99 25.44
C PHE A 257 10.82 5.85 23.94
N LEU A 258 11.83 6.21 23.11
CA LEU A 258 11.74 5.99 21.67
C LEU A 258 11.67 4.50 21.34
N ALA A 259 12.50 3.68 22.01
CA ALA A 259 12.48 2.22 21.83
C ALA A 259 11.13 1.61 22.29
N LEU A 260 10.62 2.05 23.44
CA LEU A 260 9.31 1.61 23.96
C LEU A 260 8.16 2.04 23.03
N GLY A 261 8.20 3.26 22.50
CA GLY A 261 7.20 3.73 21.54
C GLY A 261 7.19 2.87 20.27
N MET A 262 8.37 2.52 19.75
CA MET A 262 8.49 1.63 18.59
C MET A 262 7.98 0.21 18.89
N MET A 263 8.30 -0.34 20.05
CA MET A 263 7.73 -1.63 20.49
C MET A 263 6.21 -1.56 20.64
N GLY A 264 5.69 -0.45 21.18
CA GLY A 264 4.26 -0.19 21.30
C GLY A 264 3.54 -0.23 19.96
N GLU A 265 4.16 0.33 18.90
CA GLU A 265 3.61 0.27 17.54
C GLU A 265 3.50 -1.18 17.01
N TYR A 266 4.53 -2.01 17.21
CA TYR A 266 4.47 -3.43 16.83
C TYR A 266 3.42 -4.21 17.63
N VAL A 267 3.32 -3.96 18.94
CA VAL A 267 2.30 -4.57 19.78
C VAL A 267 0.89 -4.15 19.36
N TRP A 268 0.70 -2.88 19.03
CA TRP A 268 -0.58 -2.39 18.52
C TRP A 268 -0.98 -3.07 17.19
N ARG A 269 -0.05 -3.20 16.24
CA ARG A 269 -0.31 -3.90 14.97
C ARG A 269 -0.68 -5.36 15.18
N ASN A 270 0.06 -6.08 16.02
CA ASN A 270 -0.26 -7.45 16.39
C ASN A 270 -1.64 -7.56 17.06
N LEU A 271 -2.01 -6.62 17.94
CA LEU A 271 -3.32 -6.58 18.58
C LEU A 271 -4.44 -6.33 17.55
N ASP A 272 -4.22 -5.46 16.57
CA ASP A 272 -5.23 -5.19 15.55
C ASP A 272 -5.47 -6.41 14.65
N GLU A 273 -4.43 -7.15 14.29
CA GLU A 273 -4.54 -8.42 13.57
C GLU A 273 -5.20 -9.52 14.42
N ALA A 274 -4.84 -9.63 15.70
CA ALA A 274 -5.41 -10.61 16.61
C ALA A 274 -6.93 -10.45 16.82
N ARG A 275 -7.45 -9.24 16.67
CA ARG A 275 -8.90 -8.95 16.75
C ARG A 275 -9.69 -9.56 15.58
N LYS A 276 -9.07 -9.98 14.49
CA LYS A 276 -9.71 -10.61 13.32
C LYS A 276 -10.94 -9.83 12.79
N ARG A 277 -10.95 -8.51 12.92
CA ARG A 277 -12.02 -7.68 12.36
C ARG A 277 -11.95 -7.75 10.83
N PRO A 278 -13.08 -7.77 10.10
CA PRO A 278 -13.06 -7.73 8.65
C PRO A 278 -12.26 -6.52 8.15
N VAL A 279 -11.53 -6.71 7.05
CA VAL A 279 -10.68 -5.67 6.46
C VAL A 279 -11.54 -4.54 5.90
N PHE A 280 -12.70 -4.89 5.34
CA PHE A 280 -13.72 -3.97 4.84
C PHE A 280 -15.13 -4.51 5.13
N ILE A 281 -16.13 -3.66 5.00
CA ILE A 281 -17.55 -4.00 5.11
C ILE A 281 -18.23 -3.44 3.86
N ILE A 282 -18.87 -4.32 3.11
CA ILE A 282 -19.72 -3.92 1.98
C ILE A 282 -21.07 -3.48 2.54
N ASP A 283 -21.49 -2.29 2.19
CA ASP A 283 -22.80 -1.73 2.54
C ASP A 283 -23.86 -2.16 1.53
N SER A 284 -23.54 -1.99 0.24
CA SER A 284 -24.46 -2.31 -0.85
C SER A 284 -23.71 -2.70 -2.12
N GLU A 285 -24.38 -3.50 -2.97
CA GLU A 285 -23.89 -3.93 -4.26
C GLU A 285 -24.98 -3.69 -5.31
N CYS A 286 -24.60 -3.31 -6.53
CA CYS A 286 -25.53 -3.21 -7.65
C CYS A 286 -24.93 -3.89 -8.90
N ARG A 287 -25.78 -4.68 -9.53
CA ARG A 287 -25.52 -5.38 -10.79
C ARG A 287 -26.84 -5.49 -11.57
N GLN A 288 -26.76 -5.64 -12.87
CA GLN A 288 -27.96 -5.95 -13.66
C GLN A 288 -28.56 -7.29 -13.19
N THR A 289 -29.77 -7.26 -12.67
CA THR A 289 -30.53 -8.48 -12.32
C THR A 289 -30.93 -9.15 -13.62
N ILE A 290 -30.31 -10.27 -13.99
CA ILE A 290 -30.85 -11.15 -15.02
C ILE A 290 -32.08 -11.76 -14.39
N ALA A 291 -33.26 -11.30 -14.83
CA ALA A 291 -34.54 -11.94 -14.48
C ALA A 291 -34.49 -13.40 -15.01
N HIS A 292 -34.16 -14.34 -14.11
CA HIS A 292 -34.51 -15.73 -14.37
C HIS A 292 -36.04 -15.77 -14.42
N GLY A 293 -36.57 -15.95 -15.62
CA GLY A 293 -38.00 -16.17 -15.80
C GLY A 293 -38.40 -17.43 -15.03
N ASP A 294 -39.07 -17.19 -13.91
CA ASP A 294 -39.82 -18.22 -13.22
C ASP A 294 -40.87 -18.77 -14.19
N THR A 295 -40.50 -19.86 -14.86
CA THR A 295 -41.51 -20.75 -15.46
C THR A 295 -42.07 -21.64 -14.37
N GLU A 296 -42.81 -21.08 -13.42
CA GLU A 296 -43.84 -21.82 -12.72
C GLU A 296 -44.94 -22.13 -13.71
N LYS A 297 -44.82 -23.26 -14.37
CA LYS A 297 -45.98 -23.91 -14.96
C LYS A 297 -46.74 -24.59 -13.82
N SER A 298 -47.83 -23.91 -13.41
CA SER A 298 -48.95 -24.59 -12.75
C SER A 298 -49.42 -25.78 -13.59
N GLY A 299 -49.40 -26.94 -13.01
CA GLY A 299 -49.98 -28.18 -13.46
C GLY A 299 -50.28 -29.05 -12.26
#